data_5ddf81cc1a767dd4bcd48de065acee03
#
_entry.id   5ddf81cc1a767dd4bcd48de065acee03
#
_cell.length_a   1.000
_cell.length_b   1.000
_cell.length_c   1.000
_cell.angle_alpha   90.00
_cell.angle_beta   90.00
_cell.angle_gamma   90.00
#
_symmetry.space_group_name_H-M   'P 1'
#
loop_
_entity.id
_entity.type
_entity.pdbx_description
1 polymer ?
#
loop_
_entity_poly.entity_id
_entity_poly.type
_entity_poly.pdbx_seq_one_letter_code
_entity_poly.pdbx_strand_id
1 'polypeptide(L)'
;MNNYRPFAGITPAVKIIIIINVLVFLAINMIGQRANVDLVNILGMHLPQSQYFQIYQYITHMFTQKELTHLFFNMFAVFMFGRILESVWGTKRFIIYYFVTGLGAAALHSLVSLYGLHNMQEQFYAFQSTPDAGVFAEFVRSHVSNPRLLSELMQFVDAWNAAPANAQFAGQAEYCLLYTSDAA
;
A
#
# COMPACT_ATOMS: atom_id res chain seq x y z
N MET A 1 15.48 43.21 0.84
CA MET A 1 14.04 43.12 1.16
C MET A 1 13.44 42.12 0.23
N ASN A 2 13.18 40.88 0.71
CA ASN A 2 12.51 39.84 -0.13
C ASN A 2 11.06 40.25 -0.32
N ASN A 3 10.66 40.56 -1.55
CA ASN A 3 9.25 40.74 -1.92
C ASN A 3 8.51 39.39 -1.74
N TYR A 4 8.07 39.14 -0.52
CA TYR A 4 7.19 38.03 -0.21
C TYR A 4 5.85 38.24 -0.90
N ARG A 5 5.62 37.52 -2.01
CA ARG A 5 4.34 37.45 -2.71
C ARG A 5 3.73 36.07 -2.45
N PRO A 6 2.94 35.86 -1.39
CA PRO A 6 2.45 34.55 -0.98
C PRO A 6 1.55 33.85 -2.02
N PHE A 7 1.10 34.58 -3.06
CA PHE A 7 0.17 34.07 -4.07
C PHE A 7 0.70 34.21 -5.50
N ALA A 8 1.96 34.54 -5.71
CA ALA A 8 2.52 34.74 -7.04
C ALA A 8 3.21 33.48 -7.56
N GLY A 9 2.44 32.62 -8.24
CA GLY A 9 2.99 31.49 -8.98
C GLY A 9 3.31 30.24 -8.16
N ILE A 10 3.75 29.18 -8.86
CA ILE A 10 4.20 27.93 -8.27
C ILE A 10 5.66 28.10 -7.82
N THR A 11 5.97 27.72 -6.58
CA THR A 11 7.33 27.75 -6.04
C THR A 11 8.23 26.69 -6.69
N PRO A 12 9.57 26.89 -6.74
CA PRO A 12 10.46 26.02 -7.49
C PRO A 12 10.43 24.55 -7.13
N ALA A 13 10.46 24.20 -5.82
CA ALA A 13 10.45 22.80 -5.41
C ALA A 13 9.09 22.15 -5.65
N VAL A 14 7.99 22.83 -5.34
CA VAL A 14 6.64 22.34 -5.64
C VAL A 14 6.47 22.05 -7.13
N LYS A 15 6.94 22.96 -7.98
CA LYS A 15 6.91 22.76 -9.44
C LYS A 15 7.66 21.50 -9.86
N ILE A 16 8.87 21.29 -9.35
CA ILE A 16 9.69 20.11 -9.68
C ILE A 16 9.01 18.83 -9.19
N ILE A 17 8.49 18.82 -7.97
CA ILE A 17 7.78 17.66 -7.41
C ILE A 17 6.59 17.28 -8.28
N ILE A 18 5.75 18.26 -8.68
CA ILE A 18 4.60 18.02 -9.55
C ILE A 18 5.05 17.45 -10.90
N ILE A 19 6.08 18.03 -11.53
CA ILE A 19 6.57 17.57 -12.82
C ILE A 19 7.08 16.13 -12.72
N ILE A 20 7.86 15.77 -11.69
CA ILE A 20 8.35 14.40 -11.48
C ILE A 20 7.19 13.42 -11.34
N ASN A 21 6.18 13.73 -10.51
CA ASN A 21 5.02 12.86 -10.33
C ASN A 21 4.25 12.65 -11.63
N VAL A 22 4.03 13.70 -12.41
CA VAL A 22 3.34 13.59 -13.72
C VAL A 22 4.17 12.75 -14.70
N LEU A 23 5.50 12.95 -14.76
CA LEU A 23 6.36 12.17 -15.65
C LEU A 23 6.40 10.68 -15.26
N VAL A 24 6.49 10.36 -13.97
CA VAL A 24 6.45 8.98 -13.48
C VAL A 24 5.10 8.35 -13.78
N PHE A 25 4.00 9.07 -13.55
CA PHE A 25 2.66 8.60 -13.89
C PHE A 25 2.51 8.28 -15.38
N LEU A 26 2.99 9.16 -16.25
CA LEU A 26 2.99 8.93 -17.70
C LEU A 26 3.87 7.73 -18.08
N ALA A 27 5.03 7.58 -17.45
CA ALA A 27 5.90 6.43 -17.68
C ALA A 27 5.21 5.11 -17.29
N ILE A 28 4.55 5.05 -16.13
CA ILE A 28 3.81 3.87 -15.67
C ILE A 28 2.69 3.51 -16.67
N ASN A 29 1.88 4.48 -17.07
CA ASN A 29 0.69 4.21 -17.87
C ASN A 29 0.98 4.05 -19.37
N MET A 30 2.01 4.69 -19.92
CA MET A 30 2.31 4.65 -21.35
C MET A 30 3.43 3.67 -21.70
N ILE A 31 4.53 3.68 -20.93
CA ILE A 31 5.70 2.85 -21.20
C ILE A 31 5.51 1.48 -20.59
N GLY A 32 5.05 1.41 -19.33
CA GLY A 32 4.82 0.16 -18.63
C GLY A 32 3.90 -0.78 -19.40
N GLN A 33 2.79 -0.27 -19.92
CA GLN A 33 1.84 -1.07 -20.70
C GLN A 33 2.41 -1.52 -22.06
N ARG A 34 3.15 -0.64 -22.76
CA ARG A 34 3.72 -0.97 -24.08
C ARG A 34 4.91 -1.91 -24.01
N ALA A 35 5.75 -1.75 -22.99
CA ALA A 35 6.95 -2.56 -22.81
C ALA A 35 6.68 -3.86 -22.03
N ASN A 36 5.45 -4.09 -21.57
CA ASN A 36 5.07 -5.18 -20.67
C ASN A 36 5.96 -5.26 -19.41
N VAL A 37 6.30 -4.07 -18.87
CA VAL A 37 7.12 -3.92 -17.66
C VAL A 37 6.24 -3.35 -16.54
N ASP A 38 6.15 -4.05 -15.43
CA ASP A 38 5.41 -3.55 -14.26
C ASP A 38 6.25 -2.53 -13.47
N LEU A 39 6.19 -1.27 -13.93
CA LEU A 39 6.88 -0.15 -13.28
C LEU A 39 6.32 0.13 -11.88
N VAL A 40 5.06 -0.21 -11.60
CA VAL A 40 4.49 -0.07 -10.26
C VAL A 40 5.15 -1.03 -9.30
N ASN A 41 5.37 -2.28 -9.72
CA ASN A 41 6.07 -3.28 -8.92
C ASN A 41 7.55 -2.91 -8.70
N ILE A 42 8.21 -2.31 -9.69
CA ILE A 42 9.62 -1.91 -9.57
C ILE A 42 9.80 -0.69 -8.66
N LEU A 43 8.96 0.34 -8.81
CA LEU A 43 9.10 1.63 -8.14
C LEU A 43 8.29 1.75 -6.85
N GLY A 44 7.24 0.94 -6.71
CA GLY A 44 6.38 0.90 -5.54
C GLY A 44 7.07 0.29 -4.33
N MET A 45 6.56 0.56 -3.15
CA MET A 45 7.14 0.06 -1.91
C MET A 45 6.69 -1.38 -1.65
N HIS A 46 7.67 -2.25 -1.42
CA HIS A 46 7.46 -3.61 -0.91
C HIS A 46 7.91 -3.71 0.55
N LEU A 47 7.35 -4.69 1.26
CA LEU A 47 7.80 -5.00 2.61
C LEU A 47 9.22 -5.59 2.59
N PRO A 48 10.05 -5.36 3.63
CA PRO A 48 11.42 -5.85 3.69
C PRO A 48 11.58 -7.38 3.55
N GLN A 49 10.53 -8.16 3.84
CA GLN A 49 10.53 -9.62 3.68
C GLN A 49 10.22 -10.07 2.25
N SER A 50 9.71 -9.17 1.41
CA SER A 50 9.38 -9.49 0.03
C SER A 50 10.66 -9.71 -0.80
N GLN A 51 10.65 -10.71 -1.68
CA GLN A 51 11.72 -10.92 -2.66
C GLN A 51 11.87 -9.75 -3.65
N TYR A 52 10.85 -8.91 -3.77
CA TYR A 52 10.84 -7.72 -4.64
C TYR A 52 11.30 -6.45 -3.92
N PHE A 53 11.64 -6.54 -2.62
CA PHE A 53 12.07 -5.40 -1.84
C PHE A 53 13.39 -4.84 -2.33
N GLN A 54 13.42 -3.51 -2.52
CA GLN A 54 14.62 -2.76 -2.84
C GLN A 54 14.65 -1.46 -2.02
N ILE A 55 15.79 -1.11 -1.46
CA ILE A 55 15.89 0.04 -0.54
C ILE A 55 15.51 1.38 -1.19
N TYR A 56 15.73 1.53 -2.49
CA TYR A 56 15.36 2.75 -3.22
C TYR A 56 13.84 2.97 -3.27
N GLN A 57 13.05 1.92 -3.04
CA GLN A 57 11.59 1.99 -3.05
C GLN A 57 11.03 2.92 -1.97
N TYR A 58 11.75 3.11 -0.86
CA TYR A 58 11.40 4.12 0.14
C TYR A 58 11.40 5.56 -0.40
N ILE A 59 12.08 5.81 -1.50
CA ILE A 59 12.08 7.13 -2.17
C ILE A 59 11.15 7.11 -3.38
N THR A 60 11.26 6.08 -4.23
CA THR A 60 10.53 6.06 -5.51
C THR A 60 9.01 5.94 -5.33
N HIS A 61 8.53 5.23 -4.28
CA HIS A 61 7.10 5.12 -4.00
C HIS A 61 6.42 6.49 -3.77
N MET A 62 7.15 7.49 -3.27
CA MET A 62 6.63 8.85 -3.06
C MET A 62 6.16 9.51 -4.36
N PHE A 63 6.66 9.04 -5.50
CA PHE A 63 6.35 9.52 -6.84
C PHE A 63 5.54 8.51 -7.67
N THR A 64 5.33 7.29 -7.13
CA THR A 64 4.67 6.18 -7.84
C THR A 64 3.17 6.23 -7.59
N GLN A 65 2.41 6.66 -8.60
CA GLN A 65 0.97 6.76 -8.52
C GLN A 65 0.35 6.06 -9.73
N LYS A 66 -0.54 5.09 -9.48
CA LYS A 66 -1.18 4.28 -10.51
C LYS A 66 -2.44 4.95 -11.07
N GLU A 67 -3.21 5.61 -10.20
CA GLU A 67 -4.51 6.16 -10.53
C GLU A 67 -4.47 7.68 -10.72
N LEU A 68 -5.15 8.17 -11.76
CA LEU A 68 -5.23 9.60 -12.07
C LEU A 68 -5.86 10.40 -10.93
N THR A 69 -6.88 9.85 -10.29
CA THR A 69 -7.56 10.49 -9.16
C THR A 69 -6.60 10.70 -7.98
N HIS A 70 -5.80 9.68 -7.67
CA HIS A 70 -4.78 9.77 -6.61
C HIS A 70 -3.70 10.81 -6.97
N LEU A 71 -3.19 10.77 -8.20
CA LEU A 71 -2.25 11.79 -8.70
C LEU A 71 -2.82 13.21 -8.53
N PHE A 72 -4.08 13.42 -8.96
CA PHE A 72 -4.71 14.73 -8.90
C PHE A 72 -4.79 15.25 -7.47
N PHE A 73 -5.36 14.48 -6.54
CA PHE A 73 -5.53 14.93 -5.15
C PHE A 73 -4.19 15.12 -4.44
N ASN A 74 -3.21 14.24 -4.69
CA ASN A 74 -1.87 14.38 -4.11
C ASN A 74 -1.17 15.65 -4.64
N MET A 75 -1.18 15.88 -5.95
CA MET A 75 -0.57 17.07 -6.54
C MET A 75 -1.31 18.35 -6.15
N PHE A 76 -2.63 18.29 -5.98
CA PHE A 76 -3.41 19.40 -5.48
C PHE A 76 -3.01 19.74 -4.04
N ALA A 77 -2.84 18.76 -3.17
CA ALA A 77 -2.37 18.98 -1.80
C ALA A 77 -0.94 19.58 -1.78
N VAL A 78 -0.02 19.01 -2.58
CA VAL A 78 1.35 19.55 -2.73
C VAL A 78 1.33 20.99 -3.26
N PHE A 79 0.48 21.29 -4.23
CA PHE A 79 0.32 22.65 -4.75
C PHE A 79 -0.21 23.61 -3.70
N MET A 80 -1.29 23.25 -3.00
CA MET A 80 -1.93 24.15 -2.03
C MET A 80 -1.05 24.38 -0.79
N PHE A 81 -0.60 23.31 -0.14
CA PHE A 81 0.13 23.40 1.11
C PHE A 81 1.64 23.57 0.89
N GLY A 82 2.21 22.88 -0.08
CA GLY A 82 3.65 22.92 -0.37
C GLY A 82 4.10 24.32 -0.77
N ARG A 83 3.31 25.02 -1.58
CA ARG A 83 3.59 26.41 -1.96
C ARG A 83 3.67 27.35 -0.78
N ILE A 84 2.75 27.22 0.19
CA ILE A 84 2.74 28.04 1.39
C ILE A 84 3.97 27.73 2.25
N LEU A 85 4.23 26.43 2.49
CA LEU A 85 5.37 26.01 3.29
C LEU A 85 6.71 26.41 2.65
N GLU A 86 6.87 26.22 1.34
CA GLU A 86 8.10 26.60 0.63
C GLU A 86 8.30 28.11 0.65
N SER A 87 7.23 28.90 0.51
CA SER A 87 7.35 30.36 0.53
C SER A 87 7.72 30.90 1.92
N VAL A 88 7.31 30.22 3.01
CA VAL A 88 7.62 30.63 4.39
C VAL A 88 9.00 30.12 4.83
N TRP A 89 9.30 28.84 4.55
CA TRP A 89 10.51 28.19 5.08
C TRP A 89 11.71 28.26 4.11
N GLY A 90 11.45 28.57 2.85
CA GLY A 90 12.40 28.49 1.75
C GLY A 90 12.53 27.07 1.20
N THR A 91 13.00 26.98 -0.05
CA THR A 91 13.07 25.74 -0.83
C THR A 91 13.83 24.61 -0.13
N LYS A 92 15.01 24.92 0.48
CA LYS A 92 15.84 23.89 1.12
C LYS A 92 15.12 23.20 2.29
N ARG A 93 14.51 24.00 3.18
CA ARG A 93 13.81 23.46 4.35
C ARG A 93 12.54 22.69 3.94
N PHE A 94 11.85 23.20 2.94
CA PHE A 94 10.67 22.51 2.39
C PHE A 94 11.01 21.15 1.80
N ILE A 95 12.08 21.03 1.00
CA ILE A 95 12.53 19.77 0.44
C ILE A 95 12.90 18.76 1.54
N ILE A 96 13.67 19.20 2.55
CA ILE A 96 14.01 18.33 3.70
C ILE A 96 12.74 17.85 4.40
N TYR A 97 11.80 18.75 4.68
CA TYR A 97 10.52 18.40 5.29
C TYR A 97 9.75 17.37 4.44
N TYR A 98 9.64 17.59 3.13
CA TYR A 98 8.93 16.71 2.22
C TYR A 98 9.49 15.28 2.25
N PHE A 99 10.83 15.13 2.16
CA PHE A 99 11.44 13.81 2.22
C PHE A 99 11.39 13.17 3.61
N VAL A 100 11.60 13.93 4.67
CA VAL A 100 11.53 13.41 6.04
C VAL A 100 10.12 12.91 6.36
N THR A 101 9.10 13.69 6.01
CA THR A 101 7.70 13.26 6.23
C THR A 101 7.29 12.08 5.36
N GLY A 102 7.71 12.06 4.09
CA GLY A 102 7.44 10.94 3.18
C GLY A 102 8.12 9.64 3.62
N LEU A 103 9.41 9.70 3.97
CA LEU A 103 10.15 8.54 4.51
C LEU A 103 9.59 8.09 5.87
N GLY A 104 9.20 9.03 6.74
CA GLY A 104 8.56 8.71 8.02
C GLY A 104 7.21 8.00 7.83
N ALA A 105 6.40 8.46 6.90
CA ALA A 105 5.14 7.82 6.56
C ALA A 105 5.36 6.40 5.99
N ALA A 106 6.35 6.23 5.10
CA ALA A 106 6.73 4.93 4.57
C ALA A 106 7.23 3.95 5.65
N ALA A 107 8.07 4.42 6.55
CA ALA A 107 8.56 3.63 7.68
C ALA A 107 7.40 3.20 8.60
N LEU A 108 6.50 4.12 8.94
CA LEU A 108 5.33 3.81 9.74
C LEU A 108 4.40 2.81 9.05
N HIS A 109 4.15 3.00 7.75
CA HIS A 109 3.36 2.06 6.95
C HIS A 109 4.00 0.66 6.95
N SER A 110 5.33 0.57 6.74
CA SER A 110 6.05 -0.70 6.80
C SER A 110 5.91 -1.38 8.16
N LEU A 111 6.04 -0.63 9.26
CA LEU A 111 5.89 -1.19 10.62
C LEU A 111 4.48 -1.73 10.87
N VAL A 112 3.44 -0.98 10.47
CA VAL A 112 2.04 -1.41 10.62
C VAL A 112 1.77 -2.65 9.76
N SER A 113 2.27 -2.67 8.53
CA SER A 113 2.12 -3.84 7.63
C SER A 113 2.87 -5.06 8.14
N LEU A 114 4.07 -4.89 8.70
CA LEU A 114 4.84 -5.99 9.32
C LEU A 114 4.11 -6.58 10.54
N TYR A 115 3.51 -5.73 11.37
CA TYR A 115 2.71 -6.18 12.50
C TYR A 115 1.47 -6.95 12.02
N GLY A 116 0.76 -6.45 10.99
CA GLY A 116 -0.36 -7.16 10.39
C GLY A 116 0.03 -8.52 9.81
N LEU A 117 1.16 -8.59 9.09
CA LEU A 117 1.68 -9.83 8.54
C LEU A 117 2.06 -10.84 9.64
N HIS A 118 2.69 -10.38 10.72
CA HIS A 118 3.04 -11.24 11.85
C HIS A 118 1.78 -11.83 12.51
N ASN A 119 0.76 -11.03 12.77
CA ASN A 119 -0.51 -11.50 13.32
C ASN A 119 -1.20 -12.52 12.39
N MET A 120 -1.15 -12.29 11.09
CA MET A 120 -1.71 -13.22 10.10
C MET A 120 -0.96 -14.56 10.10
N GLN A 121 0.38 -14.53 10.19
CA GLN A 121 1.20 -15.75 10.30
C GLN A 121 0.90 -16.52 11.60
N GLU A 122 0.76 -15.86 12.74
CA GLU A 122 0.39 -16.53 14.01
C GLU A 122 -0.98 -17.21 13.91
N GLN A 123 -1.96 -16.56 13.31
CA GLN A 123 -3.29 -17.14 13.07
C GLN A 123 -3.22 -18.35 12.12
N PHE A 124 -2.38 -18.29 11.10
CA PHE A 124 -2.14 -19.40 10.19
C PHE A 124 -1.51 -20.61 10.90
N TYR A 125 -0.46 -20.41 11.71
CA TYR A 125 0.16 -21.47 12.49
C TYR A 125 -0.78 -22.06 13.55
N ALA A 126 -1.61 -21.23 14.19
CA ALA A 126 -2.64 -21.69 15.12
C ALA A 126 -3.66 -22.57 14.40
N PHE A 127 -4.08 -22.20 13.20
CA PHE A 127 -4.96 -23.00 12.35
C PHE A 127 -4.33 -24.33 11.94
N GLN A 128 -3.05 -24.33 11.50
CA GLN A 128 -2.36 -25.58 11.13
C GLN A 128 -2.23 -26.56 12.31
N SER A 129 -2.06 -26.06 13.52
CA SER A 129 -1.93 -26.92 14.72
C SER A 129 -3.25 -27.56 15.12
N THR A 130 -4.36 -26.85 14.94
CA THR A 130 -5.72 -27.29 15.27
C THR A 130 -6.71 -26.73 14.24
N PRO A 131 -6.87 -27.40 13.08
CA PRO A 131 -7.81 -26.98 12.06
C PRO A 131 -9.24 -26.99 12.59
N ASP A 132 -9.83 -25.81 12.77
CA ASP A 132 -11.16 -25.62 13.32
C ASP A 132 -11.94 -24.56 12.52
N ALA A 133 -13.24 -24.83 12.29
CA ALA A 133 -14.10 -23.95 11.51
C ALA A 133 -14.28 -22.56 12.15
N GLY A 134 -14.25 -22.48 13.49
CA GLY A 134 -14.34 -21.22 14.22
C GLY A 134 -13.10 -20.36 14.04
N VAL A 135 -11.90 -20.95 14.12
CA VAL A 135 -10.61 -20.28 13.87
C VAL A 135 -10.56 -19.76 12.44
N PHE A 136 -10.99 -20.57 11.46
CA PHE A 136 -11.09 -20.14 10.07
C PHE A 136 -12.09 -19.01 9.87
N ALA A 137 -13.25 -19.08 10.52
CA ALA A 137 -14.27 -18.02 10.46
C ALA A 137 -13.76 -16.67 10.99
N GLU A 138 -12.99 -16.69 12.09
CA GLU A 138 -12.42 -15.48 12.68
C GLU A 138 -11.35 -14.88 11.74
N PHE A 139 -10.50 -15.70 11.15
CA PHE A 139 -9.53 -15.28 10.15
C PHE A 139 -10.22 -14.62 8.96
N VAL A 140 -11.24 -15.27 8.38
CA VAL A 140 -11.99 -14.75 7.23
C VAL A 140 -12.65 -13.42 7.54
N ARG A 141 -13.28 -13.26 8.70
CA ARG A 141 -13.91 -12.00 9.11
C ARG A 141 -12.93 -10.85 9.30
N SER A 142 -11.74 -11.15 9.75
CA SER A 142 -10.71 -10.12 10.03
C SER A 142 -9.93 -9.68 8.78
N HIS A 143 -9.81 -10.55 7.76
CA HIS A 143 -8.94 -10.27 6.60
C HIS A 143 -9.68 -10.10 5.27
N VAL A 144 -10.93 -10.57 5.15
CA VAL A 144 -11.71 -10.48 3.91
C VAL A 144 -12.60 -9.26 3.92
N SER A 145 -12.23 -8.22 3.16
CA SER A 145 -12.99 -6.98 3.04
C SER A 145 -14.09 -7.02 1.98
N ASN A 146 -14.06 -7.99 1.04
CA ASN A 146 -15.05 -8.11 -0.01
C ASN A 146 -16.32 -8.80 0.53
N PRO A 147 -17.50 -8.11 0.58
CA PRO A 147 -18.71 -8.69 1.18
C PRO A 147 -19.22 -9.96 0.49
N ARG A 148 -19.02 -10.06 -0.82
CA ARG A 148 -19.45 -11.22 -1.60
C ARG A 148 -18.61 -12.45 -1.27
N LEU A 149 -17.27 -12.29 -1.29
CA LEU A 149 -16.34 -13.34 -0.93
C LEU A 149 -16.51 -13.75 0.54
N LEU A 150 -16.70 -12.79 1.44
CA LEU A 150 -16.99 -13.04 2.85
C LEU A 150 -18.22 -13.94 3.01
N SER A 151 -19.31 -13.62 2.29
CA SER A 151 -20.54 -14.41 2.32
C SER A 151 -20.32 -15.85 1.83
N GLU A 152 -19.58 -16.03 0.76
CA GLU A 152 -19.25 -17.36 0.21
C GLU A 152 -18.40 -18.19 1.19
N LEU A 153 -17.38 -17.57 1.79
CA LEU A 153 -16.53 -18.24 2.78
C LEU A 153 -17.26 -18.56 4.08
N MET A 154 -18.22 -17.72 4.51
CA MET A 154 -19.04 -18.03 5.66
C MET A 154 -20.01 -19.20 5.41
N GLN A 155 -20.55 -19.35 4.19
CA GLN A 155 -21.32 -20.57 3.82
C GLN A 155 -20.44 -21.83 3.86
N PHE A 156 -19.16 -21.71 3.46
CA PHE A 156 -18.22 -22.81 3.61
C PHE A 156 -17.99 -23.18 5.09
N VAL A 157 -17.87 -22.18 5.99
CA VAL A 157 -17.76 -22.39 7.45
C VAL A 157 -18.99 -23.12 8.00
N ASP A 158 -20.20 -22.71 7.56
CA ASP A 158 -21.45 -23.35 7.99
C ASP A 158 -21.53 -24.82 7.53
N ALA A 159 -21.09 -25.10 6.28
CA ALA A 159 -21.02 -26.46 5.76
C ALA A 159 -20.00 -27.31 6.53
N TRP A 160 -18.85 -26.74 6.91
CA TRP A 160 -17.85 -27.43 7.73
C TRP A 160 -18.39 -27.74 9.14
N ASN A 161 -19.05 -26.79 9.80
CA ASN A 161 -19.69 -27.00 11.10
C ASN A 161 -20.78 -28.11 11.06
N ALA A 162 -21.48 -28.26 9.93
CA ALA A 162 -22.46 -29.32 9.73
C ALA A 162 -21.83 -30.72 9.55
N ALA A 163 -20.55 -30.79 9.12
CA ALA A 163 -19.85 -32.04 8.88
C ALA A 163 -18.38 -32.00 9.36
N PRO A 164 -18.13 -31.82 10.67
CA PRO A 164 -16.81 -31.53 11.22
C PRO A 164 -15.79 -32.68 11.05
N ALA A 165 -16.24 -33.90 10.87
CA ALA A 165 -15.40 -35.06 10.65
C ALA A 165 -14.83 -35.17 9.22
N ASN A 166 -15.26 -34.32 8.28
CA ASN A 166 -14.79 -34.34 6.90
C ASN A 166 -13.45 -33.58 6.78
N ALA A 167 -12.36 -34.31 6.68
CA ALA A 167 -10.99 -33.77 6.55
C ALA A 167 -10.76 -32.88 5.31
N GLN A 168 -11.64 -32.95 4.29
CA GLN A 168 -11.53 -32.11 3.11
C GLN A 168 -11.71 -30.62 3.41
N PHE A 169 -12.54 -30.27 4.41
CA PHE A 169 -12.75 -28.87 4.80
C PHE A 169 -11.47 -28.24 5.35
N ALA A 170 -10.73 -28.96 6.18
CA ALA A 170 -9.46 -28.47 6.74
C ALA A 170 -8.44 -28.17 5.62
N GLY A 171 -8.26 -29.07 4.65
CA GLY A 171 -7.36 -28.87 3.52
C GLY A 171 -7.79 -27.72 2.58
N GLN A 172 -9.08 -27.56 2.35
CA GLN A 172 -9.59 -26.44 1.55
C GLN A 172 -9.42 -25.10 2.26
N ALA A 173 -9.64 -25.06 3.58
CA ALA A 173 -9.42 -23.87 4.38
C ALA A 173 -7.94 -23.49 4.42
N GLU A 174 -7.03 -24.44 4.59
CA GLU A 174 -5.57 -24.21 4.54
C GLU A 174 -5.15 -23.62 3.20
N TYR A 175 -5.68 -24.14 2.09
CA TYR A 175 -5.42 -23.60 0.76
C TYR A 175 -5.90 -22.14 0.64
N CYS A 176 -7.10 -21.83 1.13
CA CYS A 176 -7.61 -20.46 1.15
C CYS A 176 -6.71 -19.51 1.98
N LEU A 177 -6.22 -19.96 3.13
CA LEU A 177 -5.32 -19.18 3.98
C LEU A 177 -3.99 -18.88 3.29
N LEU A 178 -3.39 -19.86 2.61
CA LEU A 178 -2.16 -19.67 1.85
C LEU A 178 -2.35 -18.65 0.71
N TYR A 179 -3.45 -18.73 -0.03
CA TYR A 179 -3.72 -17.81 -1.14
C TYR A 179 -3.98 -16.37 -0.67
N THR A 180 -4.58 -16.19 0.51
CA THR A 180 -4.78 -14.85 1.10
C THR A 180 -3.48 -14.26 1.63
N SER A 181 -2.56 -15.08 2.12
CA SER A 181 -1.25 -14.61 2.60
C SER A 181 -0.29 -14.19 1.48
N ASP A 182 -0.39 -14.80 0.28
CA ASP A 182 0.43 -14.44 -0.88
C ASP A 182 -0.10 -13.19 -1.63
N ALA A 183 -1.35 -12.81 -1.38
CA ALA A 183 -2.00 -11.65 -2.02
C ALA A 183 -1.90 -10.36 -1.17
N ALA A 184 -1.36 -10.41 0.03
CA ALA A 184 -1.14 -9.27 0.93
C ALA A 184 0.29 -8.74 0.84
#